data_15db7c00cad680305e57c56bdcc95f58
#
_entry.id   15db7c00cad680305e57c56bdcc95f58
#
_cell.length_a   1.000
_cell.length_b   1.000
_cell.length_c   1.000
_cell.angle_alpha   90.00
_cell.angle_beta   90.00
_cell.angle_gamma   90.00
#
_symmetry.space_group_name_H-M   'P 1'
#
loop_
_entity.id
_entity.type
_entity.pdbx_description
1 polymer ?
#
loop_
_entity_poly.entity_id
_entity_poly.type
_entity_poly.pdbx_seq_one_letter_code
_entity_poly.pdbx_strand_id
1 'polypeptide(L)'
;MYTIKNIFACITAIVTLVLNFFGIGSDKPIEKVENFRVTTYIRGDAAQNPDSIHAEDFDIVTDVIVFECATFDNKGNVNVETEKLETVLTNLHNAIGDRDIHITINLLGPSGYTDSTDWYEQMEVHSVEHNKAFRSGKLEKNIVALLDKYDFDGVHFDYEYPLSDKAWYYYNKFLYKLDRELGDYTLGVAASCWNLNFTAAAIEAVDTFEIMTYDYNDAQGRHATYEDTIAQLGAIKEQKLPLEKVNIGLPFYSRPTDLSAYWYDYSSCYNKIDENGWYHCPNTGKDFWFNTPDVIEAKTEYAINNCYGGVMIWHYHCDLPSSHEDSLLRAIDTAINNNY
;
A
#
# COMPACT_ATOMS: atom_id res chain seq x y z
N MET A 1 21.23 -34.03 40.06
CA MET A 1 22.48 -34.09 39.31
C MET A 1 22.29 -33.31 37.99
N TYR A 2 22.60 -31.99 38.01
CA TYR A 2 22.50 -31.19 36.78
C TYR A 2 23.66 -31.58 35.88
N THR A 3 23.38 -32.02 34.66
CA THR A 3 24.37 -32.47 33.73
C THR A 3 25.15 -31.26 33.16
N ILE A 4 26.44 -31.47 32.87
CA ILE A 4 27.38 -30.49 32.29
C ILE A 4 26.77 -29.76 31.06
N LYS A 5 25.88 -30.38 30.31
CA LYS A 5 25.13 -29.76 29.19
C LYS A 5 24.27 -28.56 29.60
N ASN A 6 23.66 -28.59 30.79
CA ASN A 6 22.84 -27.46 31.26
C ASN A 6 23.67 -26.26 31.69
N ILE A 7 24.89 -26.49 32.16
CA ILE A 7 25.84 -25.42 32.52
C ILE A 7 26.35 -24.71 31.27
N PHE A 8 26.66 -25.47 30.20
CA PHE A 8 27.08 -24.87 28.92
C PHE A 8 25.95 -24.06 28.27
N ALA A 9 24.70 -24.52 28.31
CA ALA A 9 23.55 -23.79 27.79
C ALA A 9 23.30 -22.46 28.52
N CYS A 10 23.43 -22.44 29.85
CA CYS A 10 23.34 -21.22 30.66
C CYS A 10 24.47 -20.24 30.41
N ILE A 11 25.72 -20.73 30.23
CA ILE A 11 26.87 -19.87 29.94
C ILE A 11 26.72 -19.24 28.54
N THR A 12 26.27 -20.01 27.53
CA THR A 12 26.05 -19.49 26.18
C THR A 12 24.95 -18.43 26.17
N ALA A 13 23.82 -18.64 26.88
CA ALA A 13 22.75 -17.67 27.00
C ALA A 13 23.21 -16.36 27.69
N ILE A 14 24.01 -16.45 28.75
CA ILE A 14 24.55 -15.29 29.45
C ILE A 14 25.57 -14.53 28.58
N VAL A 15 26.44 -15.21 27.85
CA VAL A 15 27.41 -14.60 26.92
C VAL A 15 26.68 -13.89 25.78
N THR A 16 25.64 -14.48 25.20
CA THR A 16 24.82 -13.86 24.17
C THR A 16 24.08 -12.61 24.71
N LEU A 17 23.56 -12.67 25.92
CA LEU A 17 22.90 -11.53 26.56
C LEU A 17 23.87 -10.37 26.84
N VAL A 18 25.08 -10.67 27.28
CA VAL A 18 26.14 -9.68 27.54
C VAL A 18 26.68 -9.07 26.25
N LEU A 19 26.85 -9.86 25.19
CA LEU A 19 27.28 -9.35 23.89
C LEU A 19 26.24 -8.42 23.27
N ASN A 20 24.95 -8.73 23.38
CA ASN A 20 23.87 -7.84 22.95
C ASN A 20 23.81 -6.55 23.76
N PHE A 21 24.15 -6.58 25.06
CA PHE A 21 24.17 -5.39 25.92
C PHE A 21 25.35 -4.44 25.58
N PHE A 22 26.46 -4.95 25.07
CA PHE A 22 27.63 -4.16 24.64
C PHE A 22 27.66 -3.82 23.14
N GLY A 23 26.59 -4.13 22.39
CA GLY A 23 26.54 -3.88 20.94
C GLY A 23 27.56 -4.71 20.14
N ILE A 24 28.13 -5.77 20.72
CA ILE A 24 28.96 -6.75 20.04
C ILE A 24 28.06 -7.93 19.67
N GLY A 25 26.96 -7.62 18.99
CA GLY A 25 26.15 -8.62 18.32
C GLY A 25 26.81 -8.98 17.00
N SER A 26 26.98 -10.25 16.73
CA SER A 26 27.27 -10.71 15.36
C SER A 26 26.20 -10.09 14.46
N ASP A 27 26.61 -9.34 13.44
CA ASP A 27 25.74 -9.02 12.31
C ASP A 27 25.30 -10.37 11.70
N LYS A 28 24.19 -10.92 12.22
CA LYS A 28 23.48 -11.92 11.43
C LYS A 28 23.05 -11.19 10.17
N PRO A 29 23.33 -11.74 8.99
CA PRO A 29 22.75 -11.17 7.78
C PRO A 29 21.26 -11.00 8.04
N ILE A 30 20.74 -9.80 7.80
CA ILE A 30 19.29 -9.56 7.86
C ILE A 30 18.73 -10.53 6.81
N GLU A 31 17.93 -11.49 7.26
CA GLU A 31 17.27 -12.45 6.38
C GLU A 31 16.23 -11.65 5.61
N LYS A 32 16.51 -11.35 4.32
CA LYS A 32 15.62 -10.59 3.44
C LYS A 32 14.33 -11.37 3.23
N VAL A 33 13.22 -10.65 3.00
CA VAL A 33 11.93 -11.26 2.68
C VAL A 33 12.07 -12.04 1.36
N GLU A 34 11.75 -13.31 1.36
CA GLU A 34 11.98 -14.22 0.22
C GLU A 34 11.18 -13.80 -1.03
N ASN A 35 9.99 -13.19 -0.83
CA ASN A 35 9.11 -12.72 -1.90
C ASN A 35 8.79 -11.24 -1.68
N PHE A 36 9.72 -10.36 -2.05
CA PHE A 36 9.52 -8.92 -1.96
C PHE A 36 8.45 -8.47 -2.98
N ARG A 37 7.36 -7.87 -2.49
CA ARG A 37 6.24 -7.46 -3.33
C ARG A 37 6.47 -6.09 -3.98
N VAL A 38 6.06 -5.97 -5.22
CA VAL A 38 5.90 -4.71 -5.94
C VAL A 38 4.43 -4.59 -6.30
N THR A 39 3.67 -3.98 -5.39
CA THR A 39 2.22 -3.81 -5.51
C THR A 39 1.90 -2.50 -6.21
N THR A 40 0.97 -2.50 -7.15
CA THR A 40 0.53 -1.26 -7.80
C THR A 40 -0.99 -1.14 -7.87
N TYR A 41 -1.50 0.08 -7.63
CA TYR A 41 -2.88 0.41 -7.92
C TYR A 41 -3.04 0.74 -9.41
N ILE A 42 -3.96 0.05 -10.06
CA ILE A 42 -4.37 0.33 -11.44
C ILE A 42 -5.78 0.92 -11.44
N ARG A 43 -5.88 2.18 -11.87
CA ARG A 43 -7.16 2.89 -11.92
C ARG A 43 -8.00 2.43 -13.09
N GLY A 44 -9.23 2.00 -12.79
CA GLY A 44 -10.14 1.45 -13.77
C GLY A 44 -10.47 2.41 -14.92
N ASP A 45 -10.57 3.71 -14.65
CA ASP A 45 -10.86 4.70 -15.71
C ASP A 45 -9.75 4.77 -16.76
N ALA A 46 -8.49 4.74 -16.35
CA ALA A 46 -7.35 4.77 -17.27
C ALA A 46 -7.13 3.41 -17.96
N ALA A 47 -7.28 2.32 -17.21
CA ALA A 47 -7.00 0.96 -17.67
C ALA A 47 -8.02 0.41 -18.70
N GLN A 48 -9.12 1.13 -18.97
CA GLN A 48 -9.98 0.82 -20.12
C GLN A 48 -9.27 1.06 -21.46
N ASN A 49 -8.25 1.92 -21.50
CA ASN A 49 -7.38 2.08 -22.67
C ASN A 49 -6.26 1.03 -22.60
N PRO A 50 -6.21 0.05 -23.52
CA PRO A 50 -5.17 -0.98 -23.51
C PRO A 50 -3.74 -0.39 -23.68
N ASP A 51 -3.61 0.73 -24.37
CA ASP A 51 -2.31 1.38 -24.58
C ASP A 51 -1.75 2.05 -23.31
N SER A 52 -2.52 2.10 -22.23
CA SER A 52 -2.08 2.64 -20.94
C SER A 52 -1.45 1.58 -20.03
N ILE A 53 -1.39 0.32 -20.44
CA ILE A 53 -0.85 -0.81 -19.68
C ILE A 53 0.26 -1.45 -20.52
N HIS A 54 1.46 -1.50 -19.97
CA HIS A 54 2.66 -1.94 -20.67
C HIS A 54 3.09 -3.33 -20.19
N ALA A 55 3.22 -4.27 -21.12
CA ALA A 55 3.50 -5.67 -20.79
C ALA A 55 4.83 -5.87 -20.06
N GLU A 56 5.84 -5.08 -20.39
CA GLU A 56 7.17 -5.13 -19.77
C GLU A 56 7.17 -4.76 -18.28
N ASP A 57 6.18 -3.99 -17.82
CA ASP A 57 6.09 -3.57 -16.42
C ASP A 57 5.78 -4.76 -15.48
N PHE A 58 5.13 -5.79 -16.01
CA PHE A 58 4.80 -7.02 -15.28
C PHE A 58 5.97 -8.02 -15.17
N ASP A 59 7.15 -7.66 -15.66
CA ASP A 59 8.40 -8.33 -15.28
C ASP A 59 8.90 -7.86 -13.90
N ILE A 60 8.35 -6.74 -13.38
CA ILE A 60 8.71 -6.09 -12.12
C ILE A 60 7.56 -6.13 -11.11
N VAL A 61 6.35 -5.78 -11.56
CA VAL A 61 5.12 -5.80 -10.73
C VAL A 61 4.77 -7.23 -10.37
N THR A 62 4.50 -7.48 -9.09
CA THR A 62 4.09 -8.80 -8.56
C THR A 62 2.61 -8.83 -8.17
N ASP A 63 2.05 -7.68 -7.80
CA ASP A 63 0.70 -7.57 -7.26
C ASP A 63 -0.03 -6.36 -7.88
N VAL A 64 -1.27 -6.56 -8.30
CA VAL A 64 -2.14 -5.52 -8.85
C VAL A 64 -3.38 -5.35 -7.98
N ILE A 65 -3.67 -4.11 -7.61
CA ILE A 65 -4.94 -3.72 -6.98
C ILE A 65 -5.78 -2.98 -8.02
N VAL A 66 -6.83 -3.62 -8.52
CA VAL A 66 -7.78 -2.98 -9.44
C VAL A 66 -8.65 -2.00 -8.66
N PHE A 67 -8.56 -0.72 -9.02
CA PHE A 67 -9.18 0.40 -8.30
C PHE A 67 -10.31 1.04 -9.10
N GLU A 68 -11.33 1.62 -8.42
CA GLU A 68 -12.47 2.34 -9.03
C GLU A 68 -13.38 1.50 -9.94
N CYS A 69 -13.43 0.18 -9.78
CA CYS A 69 -14.33 -0.69 -10.54
C CYS A 69 -15.48 -1.28 -9.71
N ALA A 70 -15.37 -1.27 -8.39
CA ALA A 70 -16.36 -1.81 -7.50
C ALA A 70 -16.50 -1.01 -6.20
N THR A 71 -17.71 -0.99 -5.66
CA THR A 71 -18.05 -0.32 -4.41
C THR A 71 -18.93 -1.23 -3.55
N PHE A 72 -19.10 -0.89 -2.27
CA PHE A 72 -20.14 -1.48 -1.45
C PHE A 72 -21.04 -0.42 -0.82
N ASP A 73 -22.30 -0.77 -0.53
CA ASP A 73 -23.25 0.11 0.11
C ASP A 73 -23.39 -0.16 1.61
N ASN A 74 -24.12 0.70 2.32
CA ASN A 74 -24.37 0.58 3.76
C ASN A 74 -25.23 -0.63 4.17
N LYS A 75 -25.79 -1.35 3.20
CA LYS A 75 -26.56 -2.59 3.41
C LYS A 75 -25.71 -3.85 3.16
N GLY A 76 -24.45 -3.67 2.76
CA GLY A 76 -23.51 -4.73 2.44
C GLY A 76 -23.71 -5.32 1.03
N ASN A 77 -24.38 -4.62 0.12
CA ASN A 77 -24.39 -5.01 -1.28
C ASN A 77 -23.09 -4.55 -1.94
N VAL A 78 -22.52 -5.40 -2.80
CA VAL A 78 -21.39 -5.03 -3.67
C VAL A 78 -21.95 -4.60 -5.02
N ASN A 79 -21.51 -3.43 -5.49
CA ASN A 79 -21.90 -2.86 -6.77
C ASN A 79 -20.68 -2.81 -7.69
N VAL A 80 -20.80 -3.37 -8.88
CA VAL A 80 -19.71 -3.48 -9.86
C VAL A 80 -20.08 -2.71 -11.12
N GLU A 81 -19.15 -1.90 -11.60
CA GLU A 81 -19.22 -1.32 -12.95
C GLU A 81 -18.78 -2.39 -13.96
N THR A 82 -19.72 -3.30 -14.29
CA THR A 82 -19.43 -4.57 -14.98
C THR A 82 -18.67 -4.38 -16.28
N GLU A 83 -19.14 -3.50 -17.20
CA GLU A 83 -18.50 -3.28 -18.50
C GLU A 83 -17.08 -2.74 -18.35
N LYS A 84 -16.88 -1.80 -17.39
CA LYS A 84 -15.58 -1.24 -17.06
C LYS A 84 -14.64 -2.32 -16.52
N LEU A 85 -15.10 -3.08 -15.51
CA LEU A 85 -14.27 -4.12 -14.89
C LEU A 85 -13.86 -5.20 -15.90
N GLU A 86 -14.78 -5.70 -16.72
CA GLU A 86 -14.49 -6.72 -17.73
C GLU A 86 -13.50 -6.21 -18.78
N THR A 87 -13.60 -4.93 -19.17
CA THR A 87 -12.62 -4.30 -20.07
C THR A 87 -11.24 -4.20 -19.42
N VAL A 88 -11.19 -3.73 -18.17
CA VAL A 88 -9.93 -3.60 -17.40
C VAL A 88 -9.26 -4.95 -17.24
N LEU A 89 -9.99 -6.00 -16.81
CA LEU A 89 -9.44 -7.34 -16.64
C LEU A 89 -8.94 -7.92 -17.96
N THR A 90 -9.66 -7.69 -19.06
CA THR A 90 -9.22 -8.12 -20.39
C THR A 90 -7.90 -7.47 -20.78
N ASN A 91 -7.76 -6.16 -20.57
CA ASN A 91 -6.53 -5.42 -20.89
C ASN A 91 -5.37 -5.85 -19.99
N LEU A 92 -5.62 -6.04 -18.69
CA LEU A 92 -4.64 -6.55 -17.74
C LEU A 92 -4.13 -7.95 -18.11
N HIS A 93 -5.02 -8.90 -18.32
CA HIS A 93 -4.65 -10.27 -18.69
C HIS A 93 -3.86 -10.32 -20.00
N ASN A 94 -4.21 -9.46 -20.99
CA ASN A 94 -3.45 -9.36 -22.22
C ASN A 94 -2.02 -8.82 -22.01
N ALA A 95 -1.84 -7.86 -21.11
CA ALA A 95 -0.53 -7.31 -20.80
C ALA A 95 0.31 -8.24 -19.92
N ILE A 96 -0.30 -8.86 -18.93
CA ILE A 96 0.33 -9.82 -18.01
C ILE A 96 0.81 -11.08 -18.77
N GLY A 97 -0.02 -11.61 -19.69
CA GLY A 97 0.29 -12.84 -20.41
C GLY A 97 0.37 -14.05 -19.46
N ASP A 98 1.46 -14.82 -19.55
CA ASP A 98 1.68 -16.04 -18.76
C ASP A 98 2.39 -15.77 -17.41
N ARG A 99 2.55 -14.51 -16.99
CA ARG A 99 3.20 -14.15 -15.72
C ARG A 99 2.29 -14.44 -14.55
N ASP A 100 2.87 -14.86 -13.45
CA ASP A 100 2.19 -15.12 -12.18
C ASP A 100 2.06 -13.80 -11.41
N ILE A 101 0.98 -13.08 -11.63
CA ILE A 101 0.67 -11.79 -11.00
C ILE A 101 -0.57 -11.96 -10.12
N HIS A 102 -0.45 -11.58 -8.87
CA HIS A 102 -1.54 -11.59 -7.90
C HIS A 102 -2.49 -10.39 -8.13
N ILE A 103 -3.77 -10.64 -8.45
CA ILE A 103 -4.73 -9.60 -8.81
C ILE A 103 -5.84 -9.51 -7.76
N THR A 104 -5.92 -8.38 -7.08
CA THR A 104 -6.98 -8.08 -6.11
C THR A 104 -7.90 -6.96 -6.59
N ILE A 105 -9.11 -6.89 -6.03
CA ILE A 105 -10.07 -5.82 -6.29
C ILE A 105 -10.23 -4.93 -5.07
N ASN A 106 -10.02 -3.62 -5.22
CA ASN A 106 -10.35 -2.65 -4.18
C ASN A 106 -11.85 -2.36 -4.15
N LEU A 107 -12.43 -2.37 -2.97
CA LEU A 107 -13.82 -2.00 -2.73
C LEU A 107 -13.90 -0.66 -2.02
N LEU A 108 -14.33 0.37 -2.74
CA LEU A 108 -14.61 1.67 -2.15
C LEU A 108 -15.90 1.63 -1.33
N GLY A 109 -15.83 2.13 -0.12
CA GLY A 109 -16.94 2.13 0.81
C GLY A 109 -17.96 3.26 0.57
N PRO A 110 -19.11 3.21 1.26
CA PRO A 110 -20.14 4.25 1.14
C PRO A 110 -19.68 5.54 1.77
N SER A 111 -19.70 6.62 1.01
CA SER A 111 -19.62 7.97 1.55
C SER A 111 -21.00 8.38 2.06
N GLY A 112 -21.07 8.85 3.33
CA GLY A 112 -22.27 9.46 3.85
C GLY A 112 -22.43 10.89 3.33
N TYR A 113 -23.64 11.43 3.46
CA TYR A 113 -23.92 12.83 3.10
C TYR A 113 -23.97 13.71 4.35
N THR A 114 -23.30 14.86 4.28
CA THR A 114 -23.40 15.95 5.24
C THR A 114 -23.20 17.29 4.53
N ASP A 115 -23.85 18.35 5.03
CA ASP A 115 -23.60 19.72 4.58
C ASP A 115 -22.40 20.37 5.27
N SER A 116 -21.76 19.66 6.19
CA SER A 116 -20.60 20.15 6.92
C SER A 116 -19.38 20.29 6.02
N THR A 117 -18.65 21.38 6.21
CA THR A 117 -17.32 21.60 5.63
C THR A 117 -16.20 21.14 6.57
N ASP A 118 -16.55 20.72 7.78
CA ASP A 118 -15.60 20.15 8.74
C ASP A 118 -15.24 18.73 8.33
N TRP A 119 -13.95 18.50 8.13
CA TRP A 119 -13.44 17.20 7.68
C TRP A 119 -13.72 16.06 8.67
N TYR A 120 -13.64 16.33 9.98
CA TYR A 120 -13.92 15.31 10.99
C TYR A 120 -15.38 14.89 10.99
N GLU A 121 -16.30 15.85 10.82
CA GLU A 121 -17.74 15.55 10.70
C GLU A 121 -18.05 14.75 9.44
N GLN A 122 -17.39 15.06 8.32
CA GLN A 122 -17.50 14.27 7.09
C GLN A 122 -17.05 12.83 7.30
N MET A 123 -15.89 12.63 7.92
CA MET A 123 -15.35 11.30 8.23
C MET A 123 -16.23 10.51 9.21
N GLU A 124 -16.84 11.17 10.19
CA GLU A 124 -17.77 10.49 11.11
C GLU A 124 -19.03 9.99 10.36
N VAL A 125 -19.55 10.76 9.40
CA VAL A 125 -20.68 10.33 8.56
C VAL A 125 -20.29 9.15 7.67
N HIS A 126 -19.10 9.16 7.05
CA HIS A 126 -18.57 8.02 6.32
C HIS A 126 -18.47 6.79 7.23
N SER A 127 -17.94 6.95 8.44
CA SER A 127 -17.82 5.86 9.42
C SER A 127 -19.17 5.27 9.81
N VAL A 128 -20.22 6.07 9.92
CA VAL A 128 -21.57 5.58 10.22
C VAL A 128 -22.06 4.65 9.10
N GLU A 129 -21.86 5.02 7.85
CA GLU A 129 -22.28 4.22 6.70
C GLU A 129 -21.47 2.92 6.57
N HIS A 130 -20.14 2.99 6.73
CA HIS A 130 -19.26 1.81 6.78
C HIS A 130 -19.66 0.86 7.92
N ASN A 131 -19.91 1.38 9.11
CA ASN A 131 -20.35 0.58 10.26
C ASN A 131 -21.67 -0.16 10.02
N LYS A 132 -22.60 0.41 9.23
CA LYS A 132 -23.82 -0.29 8.82
C LYS A 132 -23.51 -1.47 7.91
N ALA A 133 -22.64 -1.24 6.91
CA ALA A 133 -22.19 -2.29 5.98
C ALA A 133 -21.50 -3.45 6.72
N PHE A 134 -20.51 -3.15 7.57
CA PHE A 134 -19.75 -4.12 8.35
C PHE A 134 -20.60 -4.95 9.33
N ARG A 135 -21.80 -4.46 9.66
CA ARG A 135 -22.76 -5.15 10.54
C ARG A 135 -23.88 -5.85 9.77
N SER A 136 -23.94 -5.69 8.48
CA SER A 136 -25.04 -6.23 7.64
C SER A 136 -25.11 -7.76 7.66
N GLY A 137 -23.97 -8.43 7.86
CA GLY A 137 -23.83 -9.90 7.73
C GLY A 137 -23.99 -10.40 6.29
N LYS A 138 -23.90 -9.48 5.32
CA LYS A 138 -24.04 -9.80 3.89
C LYS A 138 -22.78 -9.46 3.10
N LEU A 139 -22.04 -8.43 3.55
CA LEU A 139 -20.91 -7.89 2.81
C LEU A 139 -19.85 -8.97 2.57
N GLU A 140 -19.52 -9.75 3.59
CA GLU A 140 -18.52 -10.81 3.51
C GLU A 140 -18.87 -11.84 2.40
N LYS A 141 -20.13 -12.30 2.35
CA LYS A 141 -20.59 -13.27 1.34
C LYS A 141 -20.66 -12.67 -0.06
N ASN A 142 -21.03 -11.40 -0.16
CA ASN A 142 -21.10 -10.71 -1.46
C ASN A 142 -19.70 -10.46 -2.01
N ILE A 143 -18.69 -10.28 -1.15
CA ILE A 143 -17.29 -10.18 -1.54
C ILE A 143 -16.83 -11.53 -2.11
N VAL A 144 -17.00 -12.63 -1.40
CA VAL A 144 -16.61 -13.95 -1.90
C VAL A 144 -17.27 -14.24 -3.26
N ALA A 145 -18.56 -13.94 -3.41
CA ALA A 145 -19.25 -14.12 -4.69
C ALA A 145 -18.70 -13.23 -5.82
N LEU A 146 -18.16 -12.04 -5.49
CA LEU A 146 -17.47 -11.17 -6.44
C LEU A 146 -16.15 -11.82 -6.88
N LEU A 147 -15.34 -12.28 -5.91
CA LEU A 147 -14.04 -12.89 -6.19
C LEU A 147 -14.20 -14.14 -7.05
N ASP A 148 -15.12 -15.04 -6.67
CA ASP A 148 -15.46 -16.24 -7.46
C ASP A 148 -15.89 -15.91 -8.89
N LYS A 149 -16.68 -14.83 -9.05
CA LYS A 149 -17.24 -14.48 -10.37
C LYS A 149 -16.20 -13.97 -11.36
N TYR A 150 -15.21 -13.21 -10.87
CA TYR A 150 -14.24 -12.54 -11.73
C TYR A 150 -12.81 -13.10 -11.61
N ASP A 151 -12.66 -14.19 -10.88
CA ASP A 151 -11.37 -14.90 -10.68
C ASP A 151 -10.26 -14.01 -10.11
N PHE A 152 -10.62 -13.25 -9.05
CA PHE A 152 -9.67 -12.48 -8.29
C PHE A 152 -8.97 -13.32 -7.23
N ASP A 153 -7.71 -13.02 -6.94
CA ASP A 153 -6.94 -13.68 -5.89
C ASP A 153 -7.28 -13.15 -4.48
N GLY A 154 -7.95 -12.00 -4.40
CA GLY A 154 -8.32 -11.41 -3.12
C GLY A 154 -9.05 -10.08 -3.22
N VAL A 155 -9.30 -9.50 -2.04
CA VAL A 155 -9.98 -8.21 -1.89
C VAL A 155 -9.10 -7.22 -1.14
N HIS A 156 -9.23 -5.95 -1.50
CA HIS A 156 -8.52 -4.85 -0.87
C HIS A 156 -9.50 -3.77 -0.38
N PHE A 157 -9.19 -3.14 0.74
CA PHE A 157 -9.97 -2.04 1.30
C PHE A 157 -9.11 -0.79 1.48
N ASP A 158 -9.61 0.31 0.95
CA ASP A 158 -9.10 1.65 1.18
C ASP A 158 -10.17 2.44 1.94
N TYR A 159 -10.06 2.41 3.29
CA TYR A 159 -11.00 3.09 4.18
C TYR A 159 -10.37 4.34 4.79
N GLU A 160 -10.65 5.47 4.18
CA GLU A 160 -10.13 6.77 4.57
C GLU A 160 -11.24 7.65 5.20
N TYR A 161 -11.40 7.72 6.54
CA TYR A 161 -10.58 7.05 7.58
C TYR A 161 -11.47 6.60 8.74
N PRO A 162 -11.18 5.50 9.45
CA PRO A 162 -11.86 5.13 10.69
C PRO A 162 -11.30 5.96 11.86
N LEU A 163 -11.86 7.17 12.14
CA LEU A 163 -11.30 8.10 13.12
C LEU A 163 -11.69 7.82 14.57
N SER A 164 -12.90 7.25 14.80
CA SER A 164 -13.40 7.02 16.16
C SER A 164 -13.13 5.58 16.62
N ASP A 165 -13.06 5.37 17.97
CA ASP A 165 -12.98 4.03 18.56
C ASP A 165 -14.09 3.10 18.06
N LYS A 166 -15.27 3.66 17.80
CA LYS A 166 -16.41 2.92 17.28
C LYS A 166 -16.19 2.48 15.83
N ALA A 167 -15.62 3.35 15.00
CA ALA A 167 -15.28 3.02 13.61
C ALA A 167 -14.23 1.90 13.59
N TRP A 168 -13.14 2.05 14.33
CA TRP A 168 -12.11 1.03 14.48
C TRP A 168 -12.64 -0.29 15.04
N TYR A 169 -13.52 -0.25 16.03
CA TYR A 169 -14.13 -1.47 16.58
C TYR A 169 -14.87 -2.28 15.51
N TYR A 170 -15.69 -1.63 14.69
CA TYR A 170 -16.44 -2.33 13.64
C TYR A 170 -15.55 -2.74 12.48
N TYR A 171 -14.58 -1.95 12.10
CA TYR A 171 -13.64 -2.28 11.04
C TYR A 171 -12.79 -3.49 11.42
N ASN A 172 -12.13 -3.47 12.56
CA ASN A 172 -11.37 -4.62 13.07
C ASN A 172 -12.20 -5.91 13.14
N LYS A 173 -13.44 -5.80 13.63
CA LYS A 173 -14.35 -6.95 13.71
C LYS A 173 -14.76 -7.47 12.35
N PHE A 174 -14.92 -6.58 11.38
CA PHE A 174 -15.25 -6.93 10.00
C PHE A 174 -14.07 -7.66 9.35
N LEU A 175 -12.86 -7.11 9.42
CA LEU A 175 -11.66 -7.75 8.86
C LEU A 175 -11.47 -9.18 9.39
N TYR A 176 -11.53 -9.36 10.69
CA TYR A 176 -11.45 -10.68 11.32
C TYR A 176 -12.54 -11.67 10.85
N LYS A 177 -13.74 -11.18 10.58
CA LYS A 177 -14.82 -12.05 10.09
C LYS A 177 -14.68 -12.35 8.61
N LEU A 178 -14.27 -11.34 7.84
CA LEU A 178 -14.09 -11.46 6.39
C LEU A 178 -13.02 -12.51 6.08
N ASP A 179 -11.87 -12.45 6.72
CA ASP A 179 -10.79 -13.44 6.57
C ASP A 179 -11.31 -14.89 6.68
N ARG A 180 -12.19 -15.15 7.65
CA ARG A 180 -12.76 -16.49 7.84
C ARG A 180 -13.75 -16.93 6.75
N GLU A 181 -14.37 -16.00 6.05
CA GLU A 181 -15.25 -16.29 4.90
C GLU A 181 -14.45 -16.36 3.59
N LEU A 182 -13.29 -15.69 3.51
CA LEU A 182 -12.43 -15.64 2.33
C LEU A 182 -11.74 -16.99 2.05
N GLY A 183 -11.39 -17.75 3.09
CA GLY A 183 -10.68 -19.02 2.91
C GLY A 183 -9.28 -18.81 2.36
N ASP A 184 -9.05 -19.18 1.10
CA ASP A 184 -7.74 -19.06 0.44
C ASP A 184 -7.53 -17.70 -0.28
N TYR A 185 -8.57 -16.85 -0.36
CA TYR A 185 -8.45 -15.49 -0.91
C TYR A 185 -7.72 -14.56 0.04
N THR A 186 -6.92 -13.65 -0.50
CA THR A 186 -6.16 -12.70 0.30
C THR A 186 -6.98 -11.46 0.70
N LEU A 187 -6.59 -10.85 1.82
CA LEU A 187 -7.16 -9.63 2.38
C LEU A 187 -6.09 -8.56 2.51
N GLY A 188 -6.20 -7.50 1.71
CA GLY A 188 -5.33 -6.32 1.80
C GLY A 188 -6.06 -5.10 2.36
N VAL A 189 -5.33 -4.19 3.00
CA VAL A 189 -5.85 -2.91 3.47
C VAL A 189 -4.87 -1.76 3.24
N ALA A 190 -5.34 -0.63 2.74
CA ALA A 190 -4.60 0.63 2.81
C ALA A 190 -4.74 1.24 4.21
N ALA A 191 -3.67 1.84 4.70
CA ALA A 191 -3.66 2.51 5.99
C ALA A 191 -2.67 3.68 6.02
N SER A 192 -3.01 4.73 6.77
CA SER A 192 -2.11 5.86 7.01
C SER A 192 -1.35 5.71 8.32
N CYS A 193 -0.09 6.17 8.36
CA CYS A 193 0.77 6.05 9.54
C CYS A 193 0.25 6.81 10.76
N TRP A 194 -0.51 7.89 10.57
CA TRP A 194 -0.99 8.75 11.66
C TRP A 194 -2.27 8.24 12.34
N ASN A 195 -2.92 7.22 11.78
CA ASN A 195 -4.21 6.71 12.28
C ASN A 195 -4.25 5.17 12.22
N LEU A 196 -3.50 4.52 13.08
CA LEU A 196 -3.42 3.06 13.18
C LEU A 196 -4.00 2.60 14.52
N ASN A 197 -5.02 1.75 14.47
CA ASN A 197 -5.63 1.15 15.66
C ASN A 197 -6.16 -0.27 15.37
N PHE A 198 -5.34 -1.08 14.69
CA PHE A 198 -5.66 -2.47 14.43
C PHE A 198 -5.53 -3.32 15.69
N THR A 199 -6.50 -4.20 15.92
CA THR A 199 -6.39 -5.23 16.96
C THR A 199 -5.49 -6.37 16.49
N ALA A 200 -4.92 -7.14 17.43
CA ALA A 200 -4.09 -8.30 17.10
C ALA A 200 -4.82 -9.30 16.17
N ALA A 201 -6.14 -9.51 16.39
CA ALA A 201 -6.93 -10.39 15.53
C ALA A 201 -7.13 -9.84 14.11
N ALA A 202 -7.22 -8.51 13.93
CA ALA A 202 -7.28 -7.91 12.60
C ALA A 202 -5.91 -7.93 11.91
N ILE A 203 -4.81 -7.73 12.66
CA ILE A 203 -3.44 -7.84 12.15
C ILE A 203 -3.15 -9.27 11.65
N GLU A 204 -3.63 -10.28 12.36
CA GLU A 204 -3.50 -11.68 11.96
C GLU A 204 -4.30 -11.95 10.68
N ALA A 205 -5.53 -11.43 10.60
CA ALA A 205 -6.47 -11.62 9.50
C ALA A 205 -6.05 -10.95 8.18
N VAL A 206 -5.32 -9.84 8.24
CA VAL A 206 -4.88 -9.09 7.06
C VAL A 206 -3.57 -9.67 6.53
N ASP A 207 -3.50 -9.92 5.22
CA ASP A 207 -2.33 -10.45 4.55
C ASP A 207 -1.35 -9.35 4.14
N THR A 208 -1.85 -8.20 3.69
CA THR A 208 -1.02 -7.05 3.29
C THR A 208 -1.54 -5.72 3.83
N PHE A 209 -0.62 -4.88 4.28
CA PHE A 209 -0.86 -3.51 4.69
C PHE A 209 -0.17 -2.57 3.72
N GLU A 210 -0.95 -1.87 2.90
CA GLU A 210 -0.48 -0.84 1.98
C GLU A 210 -0.38 0.48 2.73
N ILE A 211 0.81 0.81 3.23
CA ILE A 211 0.99 1.98 4.09
C ILE A 211 1.21 3.24 3.26
N MET A 212 0.28 4.16 3.31
CA MET A 212 0.30 5.42 2.58
C MET A 212 1.30 6.40 3.18
N THR A 213 2.57 6.26 2.81
CA THR A 213 3.68 7.14 3.21
C THR A 213 3.85 8.32 2.25
N TYR A 214 2.75 9.01 1.96
CA TYR A 214 2.68 10.16 1.06
C TYR A 214 1.57 11.14 1.48
N ASP A 215 1.30 12.17 0.67
CA ASP A 215 0.31 13.25 0.92
C ASP A 215 0.64 14.14 2.12
N TYR A 216 1.90 14.37 2.36
CA TYR A 216 2.40 15.36 3.31
C TYR A 216 3.64 16.05 2.73
N ASN A 217 3.88 17.27 3.18
CA ASN A 217 5.07 18.03 2.79
C ASN A 217 5.93 18.33 4.01
N ASP A 218 7.24 18.32 3.81
CA ASP A 218 8.19 18.77 4.82
C ASP A 218 8.16 20.32 5.00
N ALA A 219 8.99 20.84 5.89
CA ALA A 219 9.07 22.28 6.16
C ALA A 219 9.54 23.11 4.95
N GLN A 220 10.14 22.48 3.95
CA GLN A 220 10.55 23.09 2.68
C GLN A 220 9.49 22.97 1.59
N GLY A 221 8.38 22.30 1.85
CA GLY A 221 7.31 22.02 0.91
C GLY A 221 7.60 20.84 -0.03
N ARG A 222 8.58 19.97 0.28
CA ARG A 222 8.88 18.79 -0.51
C ARG A 222 7.92 17.66 -0.16
N HIS A 223 7.30 17.08 -1.18
CA HIS A 223 6.29 16.04 -1.03
C HIS A 223 6.92 14.67 -0.70
N ALA A 224 6.54 14.09 0.43
CA ALA A 224 6.87 12.72 0.82
C ALA A 224 8.37 12.39 0.67
N THR A 225 9.24 13.16 1.35
CA THR A 225 10.69 12.92 1.29
C THR A 225 11.09 11.55 1.83
N TYR A 226 12.34 11.12 1.56
CA TYR A 226 12.88 9.89 2.13
C TYR A 226 12.87 9.94 3.66
N GLU A 227 13.34 11.02 4.25
CA GLU A 227 13.43 11.20 5.72
C GLU A 227 12.06 11.15 6.37
N ASP A 228 11.06 11.83 5.78
CA ASP A 228 9.70 11.85 6.31
C ASP A 228 9.04 10.47 6.18
N THR A 229 9.26 9.77 5.06
CA THR A 229 8.79 8.39 4.88
C THR A 229 9.28 7.50 6.02
N ILE A 230 10.59 7.54 6.32
CA ILE A 230 11.17 6.73 7.41
C ILE A 230 10.63 7.16 8.77
N ALA A 231 10.47 8.45 9.01
CA ALA A 231 9.91 8.95 10.26
C ALA A 231 8.47 8.45 10.49
N GLN A 232 7.64 8.45 9.45
CA GLN A 232 6.27 7.95 9.53
C GLN A 232 6.19 6.44 9.77
N LEU A 233 7.10 5.66 9.21
CA LEU A 233 7.17 4.21 9.45
C LEU A 233 7.47 3.85 10.92
N GLY A 234 7.88 4.81 11.75
CA GLY A 234 7.97 4.62 13.20
C GLY A 234 6.65 4.16 13.84
N ALA A 235 5.52 4.67 13.37
CA ALA A 235 4.18 4.30 13.86
C ALA A 235 3.84 2.83 13.59
N ILE A 236 4.35 2.25 12.51
CA ILE A 236 4.17 0.83 12.16
C ILE A 236 4.80 -0.07 13.22
N LYS A 237 5.98 0.29 13.69
CA LYS A 237 6.69 -0.44 14.76
C LYS A 237 5.98 -0.31 16.11
N GLU A 238 5.41 0.86 16.41
CA GLU A 238 4.60 1.07 17.62
C GLU A 238 3.31 0.25 17.60
N GLN A 239 2.64 0.18 16.46
CA GLN A 239 1.45 -0.65 16.24
C GLN A 239 1.78 -2.16 16.23
N LYS A 240 3.07 -2.52 16.08
CA LYS A 240 3.57 -3.90 15.98
C LYS A 240 2.98 -4.67 14.78
N LEU A 241 2.82 -3.99 13.65
CA LEU A 241 2.52 -4.68 12.40
C LEU A 241 3.71 -5.57 12.01
N PRO A 242 3.47 -6.81 11.58
CA PRO A 242 4.51 -7.67 11.01
C PRO A 242 5.07 -7.02 9.76
N LEU A 243 6.38 -6.71 9.73
CA LEU A 243 6.98 -5.93 8.64
C LEU A 243 6.89 -6.66 7.30
N GLU A 244 6.92 -7.99 7.31
CA GLU A 244 6.75 -8.84 6.14
C GLU A 244 5.35 -8.76 5.50
N LYS A 245 4.35 -8.21 6.21
CA LYS A 245 3.02 -7.90 5.69
C LYS A 245 2.88 -6.44 5.23
N VAL A 246 3.88 -5.60 5.45
CA VAL A 246 3.81 -4.16 5.17
C VAL A 246 4.48 -3.83 3.84
N ASN A 247 3.75 -3.15 2.95
CA ASN A 247 4.27 -2.53 1.74
C ASN A 247 4.36 -1.01 1.95
N ILE A 248 5.54 -0.43 1.69
CA ILE A 248 5.79 1.01 1.85
C ILE A 248 5.23 1.75 0.64
N GLY A 249 4.39 2.76 0.86
CA GLY A 249 3.78 3.57 -0.19
C GLY A 249 4.77 4.49 -0.89
N LEU A 250 4.80 4.42 -2.21
CA LEU A 250 5.62 5.23 -3.08
C LEU A 250 4.72 6.10 -3.97
N PRO A 251 4.79 7.44 -3.86
CA PRO A 251 4.01 8.31 -4.74
C PRO A 251 4.71 8.45 -6.10
N PHE A 252 4.01 8.08 -7.16
CA PHE A 252 4.43 8.33 -8.55
C PHE A 252 3.86 9.65 -9.08
N TYR A 253 3.53 10.54 -8.18
CA TYR A 253 2.99 11.88 -8.41
C TYR A 253 3.57 12.86 -7.39
N SER A 254 3.32 14.14 -7.59
CA SER A 254 3.62 15.15 -6.58
C SER A 254 2.43 16.06 -6.31
N ARG A 255 2.31 16.50 -5.06
CA ARG A 255 1.41 17.59 -4.64
C ARG A 255 2.15 18.91 -4.60
N PRO A 256 1.43 20.04 -4.80
CA PRO A 256 2.06 21.35 -4.67
C PRO A 256 2.51 21.61 -3.22
N THR A 257 3.48 22.52 -3.06
CA THR A 257 4.08 22.87 -1.77
C THR A 257 3.08 23.29 -0.70
N ASP A 258 1.88 23.76 -1.08
CA ASP A 258 0.79 24.18 -0.18
C ASP A 258 -0.28 23.08 0.03
N LEU A 259 -0.04 21.85 -0.47
CA LEU A 259 -0.98 20.71 -0.45
C LEU A 259 -2.38 21.04 -1.03
N SER A 260 -2.50 22.11 -1.81
CA SER A 260 -3.77 22.41 -2.48
C SER A 260 -4.10 21.39 -3.56
N ALA A 261 -5.36 21.28 -3.91
CA ALA A 261 -6.10 20.18 -4.53
C ALA A 261 -5.57 19.51 -5.80
N TYR A 262 -4.43 19.92 -6.35
CA TYR A 262 -3.88 19.29 -7.56
C TYR A 262 -2.70 18.42 -7.23
N TRP A 263 -2.63 17.31 -7.93
CA TRP A 263 -1.38 16.58 -8.10
C TRP A 263 -0.96 16.59 -9.57
N TYR A 264 0.31 16.35 -9.83
CA TYR A 264 0.80 16.08 -11.17
C TYR A 264 1.46 14.71 -11.20
N ASP A 265 1.13 13.95 -12.25
CA ASP A 265 1.77 12.67 -12.53
C ASP A 265 3.25 12.89 -12.89
N TYR A 266 4.12 12.02 -12.45
CA TYR A 266 5.54 12.09 -12.75
C TYR A 266 5.79 12.07 -14.27
N SER A 267 5.12 11.17 -14.99
CA SER A 267 5.20 11.03 -16.45
C SER A 267 4.91 12.33 -17.21
N SER A 268 4.05 13.20 -16.68
CA SER A 268 3.73 14.50 -17.28
C SER A 268 4.80 15.57 -17.08
N CYS A 269 5.71 15.36 -16.13
CA CYS A 269 6.66 16.36 -15.67
C CYS A 269 8.14 15.92 -15.72
N TYR A 270 8.44 14.61 -15.83
CA TYR A 270 9.78 14.04 -15.65
C TYR A 270 10.90 14.82 -16.35
N ASN A 271 10.69 15.26 -17.59
CA ASN A 271 11.66 16.01 -18.39
C ASN A 271 11.70 17.53 -18.12
N LYS A 272 10.93 17.99 -17.11
CA LYS A 272 10.86 19.41 -16.68
C LYS A 272 11.26 19.55 -15.21
N ILE A 273 11.49 18.45 -14.53
CA ILE A 273 11.99 18.42 -13.16
C ILE A 273 13.46 18.81 -13.19
N ASP A 274 13.86 19.72 -12.29
CA ASP A 274 15.26 20.14 -12.19
C ASP A 274 16.11 19.08 -11.46
N GLU A 275 17.42 19.29 -11.41
CA GLU A 275 18.38 18.40 -10.73
C GLU A 275 18.16 18.23 -9.22
N ASN A 276 17.32 19.08 -8.61
CA ASN A 276 16.95 19.01 -7.19
C ASN A 276 15.55 18.43 -6.96
N GLY A 277 14.89 17.94 -7.99
CA GLY A 277 13.55 17.34 -7.92
C GLY A 277 12.38 18.32 -8.04
N TRP A 278 12.62 19.60 -8.38
CA TRP A 278 11.58 20.61 -8.45
C TRP A 278 11.01 20.81 -9.87
N TYR A 279 9.72 21.01 -9.93
CA TYR A 279 8.97 21.46 -11.11
C TYR A 279 8.13 22.69 -10.77
N HIS A 280 8.37 23.80 -11.47
CA HIS A 280 7.49 24.96 -11.42
C HIS A 280 6.43 24.88 -12.52
N CYS A 281 5.15 24.80 -12.14
CA CYS A 281 4.05 24.75 -13.08
C CYS A 281 3.68 26.16 -13.58
N PRO A 282 3.93 26.52 -14.84
CA PRO A 282 3.64 27.87 -15.34
C PRO A 282 2.15 28.20 -15.39
N ASN A 283 1.30 27.17 -15.47
CA ASN A 283 -0.16 27.36 -15.56
C ASN A 283 -0.80 27.71 -14.21
N THR A 284 -0.27 27.17 -13.12
CA THR A 284 -0.81 27.37 -11.77
C THR A 284 0.04 28.28 -10.90
N GLY A 285 1.30 28.53 -11.31
CA GLY A 285 2.29 29.28 -10.52
C GLY A 285 2.74 28.54 -9.25
N LYS A 286 2.52 27.21 -9.18
CA LYS A 286 2.83 26.39 -8.01
C LYS A 286 4.09 25.55 -8.25
N ASP A 287 4.80 25.29 -7.17
CA ASP A 287 5.96 24.42 -7.16
C ASP A 287 5.60 23.03 -6.66
N PHE A 288 6.22 22.03 -7.26
CA PHE A 288 6.07 20.60 -6.97
C PHE A 288 7.44 19.98 -6.80
N TRP A 289 7.62 19.22 -5.75
CA TRP A 289 8.81 18.41 -5.55
C TRP A 289 8.49 16.93 -5.77
N PHE A 290 9.14 16.31 -6.73
CA PHE A 290 8.89 14.92 -7.12
C PHE A 290 9.86 13.96 -6.44
N ASN A 291 9.37 12.78 -6.11
CA ASN A 291 10.22 11.64 -5.86
C ASN A 291 10.83 11.19 -7.19
N THR A 292 12.11 11.51 -7.39
CA THR A 292 12.88 11.11 -8.57
C THR A 292 13.28 9.63 -8.51
N PRO A 293 13.79 9.01 -9.60
CA PRO A 293 14.29 7.63 -9.57
C PRO A 293 15.21 7.33 -8.41
N ASP A 294 16.17 8.21 -8.09
CA ASP A 294 17.10 8.04 -6.96
C ASP A 294 16.38 7.96 -5.60
N VAL A 295 15.33 8.77 -5.40
CA VAL A 295 14.54 8.77 -4.15
C VAL A 295 13.70 7.50 -4.05
N ILE A 296 13.10 7.04 -5.16
CA ILE A 296 12.32 5.79 -5.21
C ILE A 296 13.23 4.58 -4.97
N GLU A 297 14.42 4.55 -5.60
CA GLU A 297 15.43 3.51 -5.37
C GLU A 297 15.82 3.45 -3.89
N ALA A 298 16.17 4.61 -3.28
CA ALA A 298 16.56 4.67 -1.87
C ALA A 298 15.44 4.20 -0.91
N LYS A 299 14.18 4.52 -1.17
CA LYS A 299 13.02 4.05 -0.37
C LYS A 299 12.81 2.55 -0.52
N THR A 300 13.00 2.02 -1.73
CA THR A 300 12.89 0.59 -2.02
C THR A 300 14.03 -0.18 -1.34
N GLU A 301 15.26 0.31 -1.41
CA GLU A 301 16.40 -0.26 -0.67
C GLU A 301 16.15 -0.25 0.84
N TYR A 302 15.57 0.83 1.37
CA TYR A 302 15.19 0.89 2.78
C TYR A 302 14.18 -0.20 3.14
N ALA A 303 13.15 -0.41 2.31
CA ALA A 303 12.17 -1.48 2.51
C ALA A 303 12.84 -2.85 2.56
N ILE A 304 13.68 -3.16 1.58
CA ILE A 304 14.42 -4.43 1.49
C ILE A 304 15.33 -4.64 2.71
N ASN A 305 16.14 -3.63 3.04
CA ASN A 305 17.13 -3.72 4.11
C ASN A 305 16.54 -3.72 5.53
N ASN A 306 15.27 -3.38 5.67
CA ASN A 306 14.53 -3.42 6.94
C ASN A 306 13.45 -4.51 6.99
N CYS A 307 13.47 -5.49 6.05
CA CYS A 307 12.56 -6.64 6.01
C CYS A 307 11.08 -6.26 5.90
N TYR A 308 10.75 -5.17 5.23
CA TYR A 308 9.38 -4.90 4.82
C TYR A 308 8.96 -5.89 3.72
N GLY A 309 7.67 -6.22 3.68
CA GLY A 309 7.12 -7.17 2.72
C GLY A 309 7.24 -6.71 1.28
N GLY A 310 7.29 -5.40 1.04
CA GLY A 310 7.36 -4.83 -0.29
C GLY A 310 7.23 -3.33 -0.34
N VAL A 311 6.93 -2.84 -1.54
CA VAL A 311 6.55 -1.46 -1.83
C VAL A 311 5.18 -1.43 -2.51
N MET A 312 4.45 -0.32 -2.33
CA MET A 312 3.17 -0.09 -2.97
C MET A 312 3.20 1.23 -3.75
N ILE A 313 2.74 1.20 -4.98
CA ILE A 313 2.78 2.32 -5.92
C ILE A 313 1.40 2.99 -6.00
N TRP A 314 1.32 4.26 -5.69
CA TRP A 314 0.18 5.10 -5.98
C TRP A 314 0.57 6.13 -7.04
N HIS A 315 0.12 5.99 -8.27
CA HIS A 315 -0.51 4.83 -8.88
C HIS A 315 0.16 4.56 -10.23
N TYR A 316 -0.07 3.39 -10.80
CA TYR A 316 0.55 2.87 -12.02
C TYR A 316 0.65 3.89 -13.16
N HIS A 317 -0.48 4.53 -13.51
CA HIS A 317 -0.56 5.45 -14.67
C HIS A 317 0.15 6.80 -14.47
N CYS A 318 0.78 7.02 -13.33
CA CYS A 318 1.58 8.23 -13.08
C CYS A 318 3.02 8.11 -13.58
N ASP A 319 3.46 6.91 -13.97
CA ASP A 319 4.83 6.65 -14.42
C ASP A 319 4.97 6.58 -15.94
N LEU A 320 6.21 6.50 -16.39
CA LEU A 320 6.64 6.07 -17.70
C LEU A 320 6.70 4.54 -17.75
N PRO A 321 6.61 3.91 -18.94
CA PRO A 321 6.87 2.48 -19.08
C PRO A 321 8.25 2.11 -18.52
N SER A 322 8.40 0.94 -17.91
CA SER A 322 9.65 0.49 -17.29
C SER A 322 10.82 0.36 -18.31
N SER A 323 10.51 0.29 -19.58
CA SER A 323 11.50 0.37 -20.66
C SER A 323 12.18 1.75 -20.80
N HIS A 324 11.57 2.81 -20.23
CA HIS A 324 12.15 4.15 -20.23
C HIS A 324 13.23 4.29 -19.15
N GLU A 325 14.35 4.99 -19.45
CA GLU A 325 15.47 5.13 -18.50
C GLU A 325 15.11 5.89 -17.22
N ASP A 326 14.16 6.83 -17.29
CA ASP A 326 13.70 7.64 -16.16
C ASP A 326 12.43 7.07 -15.46
N SER A 327 12.03 5.83 -15.74
CA SER A 327 10.86 5.22 -15.08
C SER A 327 11.12 4.99 -13.59
N LEU A 328 10.15 5.33 -12.75
CA LEU A 328 10.18 5.08 -11.31
C LEU A 328 10.05 3.58 -10.98
N LEU A 329 9.28 2.84 -11.78
CA LEU A 329 9.17 1.39 -11.66
C LEU A 329 10.52 0.71 -11.97
N ARG A 330 11.26 1.21 -12.97
CA ARG A 330 12.62 0.76 -13.25
C ARG A 330 13.58 1.02 -12.08
N ALA A 331 13.42 2.13 -11.35
CA ALA A 331 14.24 2.40 -10.17
C ALA A 331 13.95 1.38 -9.04
N ILE A 332 12.70 0.93 -8.90
CA ILE A 332 12.35 -0.18 -7.98
C ILE A 332 13.08 -1.47 -8.39
N ASP A 333 13.04 -1.83 -9.68
CA ASP A 333 13.75 -3.00 -10.21
C ASP A 333 15.26 -2.93 -9.96
N THR A 334 15.85 -1.74 -10.17
CA THR A 334 17.28 -1.51 -9.88
C THR A 334 17.60 -1.79 -8.41
N ALA A 335 16.80 -1.26 -7.48
CA ALA A 335 16.98 -1.51 -6.06
C ALA A 335 16.86 -3.00 -5.71
N ILE A 336 15.90 -3.72 -6.30
CA ILE A 336 15.73 -5.16 -6.09
C ILE A 336 16.97 -5.90 -6.61
N ASN A 337 17.37 -5.69 -7.85
CA ASN A 337 18.50 -6.39 -8.48
C ASN A 337 19.84 -6.13 -7.78
N ASN A 338 20.02 -4.96 -7.17
CA ASN A 338 21.22 -4.62 -6.40
C ASN A 338 21.25 -5.29 -5.02
N ASN A 339 20.11 -5.77 -4.53
CA ASN A 339 19.98 -6.25 -3.15
C ASN A 339 19.67 -7.75 -3.05
N TYR A 340 19.24 -8.42 -4.10
CA TYR A 340 19.01 -9.86 -4.18
C TYR A 340 19.96 -10.53 -5.18
#